data_6b85a6b41746e3bfc327f5f30ed1212c
#
_entry.id   6b85a6b41746e3bfc327f5f30ed1212c
#
_cell.length_a   1.000
_cell.length_b   1.000
_cell.length_c   1.000
_cell.angle_alpha   90.00
_cell.angle_beta   90.00
_cell.angle_gamma   90.00
#
_symmetry.space_group_name_H-M   'P 1'
#
loop_
_entity.id
_entity.type
_entity.pdbx_description
1 polymer ?
#
loop_
_entity_poly.entity_id
_entity_poly.type
_entity_poly.pdbx_seq_one_letter_code
_entity_poly.pdbx_strand_id
1 'polypeptide(L)'
;MNGRGLQVSLGYFLLPLVMVLIGCILFKEKLSRFQVVAVALAAIGVGHELWRIGGIAWETAYVAVAYPFYFFLRKKIHTDHLGGFWWDIVLILPVAVYSSSIGLHSYSQFLAYPHLFPAIAGLGALSALGLGSYILASRYLPMVIFGLLSYLEPVLLALASVALGEAISGDEWLTYIPIWCAVLVLVVEGSLHLYRQQKNKQDLVRNLKSYQTRLKDD
;
A
#
# COMPACT_ATOMS: atom_id res chain seq x y z
N MET A 1 19.57 -8.47 -18.70
CA MET A 1 18.75 -8.44 -17.44
C MET A 1 17.71 -9.53 -17.57
N ASN A 2 17.73 -10.52 -16.68
CA ASN A 2 16.94 -11.75 -16.81
C ASN A 2 15.51 -11.51 -16.39
N GLY A 3 14.58 -11.01 -17.19
CA GLY A 3 13.11 -11.00 -17.00
C GLY A 3 12.48 -11.08 -15.58
N ARG A 4 13.30 -11.30 -14.53
CA ARG A 4 12.88 -11.49 -13.13
C ARG A 4 12.29 -10.21 -12.52
N GLY A 5 12.71 -9.03 -12.98
CA GLY A 5 12.15 -7.76 -12.52
C GLY A 5 10.66 -7.62 -12.85
N LEU A 6 10.25 -8.05 -14.05
CA LEU A 6 8.85 -8.04 -14.46
C LEU A 6 7.99 -8.98 -13.61
N GLN A 7 8.54 -10.15 -13.23
CA GLN A 7 7.84 -11.11 -12.38
C GLN A 7 7.63 -10.58 -10.95
N VAL A 8 8.62 -9.88 -10.41
CA VAL A 8 8.50 -9.22 -9.09
C VAL A 8 7.46 -8.10 -9.16
N SER A 9 7.49 -7.27 -10.22
CA SER A 9 6.49 -6.21 -10.42
C SER A 9 5.07 -6.76 -10.48
N LEU A 10 4.86 -7.88 -11.16
CA LEU A 10 3.56 -8.55 -11.18
C LEU A 10 3.09 -8.96 -9.78
N GLY A 11 4.02 -9.39 -8.90
CA GLY A 11 3.72 -9.69 -7.50
C GLY A 11 3.15 -8.49 -6.77
N TYR A 12 3.69 -7.30 -6.99
CA TYR A 12 3.17 -6.05 -6.41
C TYR A 12 1.79 -5.67 -6.94
N PHE A 13 1.47 -5.97 -8.20
CA PHE A 13 0.11 -5.76 -8.71
C PHE A 13 -0.91 -6.75 -8.13
N LEU A 14 -0.50 -7.98 -7.85
CA LEU A 14 -1.36 -9.00 -7.25
C LEU A 14 -1.57 -8.78 -5.74
N LEU A 15 -0.58 -8.22 -5.04
CA LEU A 15 -0.57 -8.05 -3.60
C LEU A 15 -1.85 -7.38 -3.06
N PRO A 16 -2.36 -6.26 -3.60
CA PRO A 16 -3.58 -5.63 -3.11
C PRO A 16 -4.81 -6.53 -3.23
N LEU A 17 -4.94 -7.31 -4.32
CA LEU A 17 -6.05 -8.26 -4.49
C LEU A 17 -5.98 -9.39 -3.45
N VAL A 18 -4.78 -9.89 -3.15
CA VAL A 18 -4.58 -10.90 -2.10
C VAL A 18 -4.94 -10.33 -0.73
N MET A 19 -4.60 -9.05 -0.45
CA MET A 19 -5.03 -8.37 0.78
C MET A 19 -6.56 -8.29 0.90
N VAL A 20 -7.24 -7.96 -0.19
CA VAL A 20 -8.71 -7.95 -0.23
C VAL A 20 -9.27 -9.34 0.06
N LEU A 21 -8.72 -10.39 -0.56
CA LEU A 21 -9.14 -11.77 -0.29
C LEU A 21 -8.94 -12.14 1.18
N ILE A 22 -7.80 -11.81 1.77
CA ILE A 22 -7.52 -12.02 3.20
C ILE A 22 -8.54 -11.27 4.06
N GLY A 23 -8.83 -10.01 3.77
CA GLY A 23 -9.81 -9.20 4.46
C GLY A 23 -11.20 -9.85 4.44
N CYS A 24 -11.65 -10.28 3.27
CA CYS A 24 -12.96 -10.91 3.10
C CYS A 24 -13.04 -12.28 3.76
N ILE A 25 -12.02 -13.14 3.58
CA ILE A 25 -12.08 -14.54 4.00
C ILE A 25 -11.71 -14.70 5.49
N LEU A 26 -10.60 -14.09 5.93
CA LEU A 26 -10.08 -14.30 7.27
C LEU A 26 -10.63 -13.31 8.29
N PHE A 27 -10.82 -12.06 7.90
CA PHE A 27 -11.42 -11.03 8.77
C PHE A 27 -12.94 -10.87 8.58
N LYS A 28 -13.53 -11.58 7.58
CA LYS A 28 -14.97 -11.51 7.27
C LYS A 28 -15.46 -10.09 6.98
N GLU A 29 -14.58 -9.26 6.44
CA GLU A 29 -14.90 -7.89 6.04
C GLU A 29 -15.88 -7.90 4.87
N LYS A 30 -16.87 -7.01 4.90
CA LYS A 30 -17.86 -6.87 3.82
C LYS A 30 -17.46 -5.73 2.91
N LEU A 31 -17.40 -5.99 1.61
CA LEU A 31 -17.14 -4.95 0.63
C LEU A 31 -18.37 -4.08 0.41
N SER A 32 -18.16 -2.78 0.29
CA SER A 32 -19.15 -1.86 -0.22
C SER A 32 -19.33 -2.07 -1.74
N ARG A 33 -20.39 -1.50 -2.31
CA ARG A 33 -20.62 -1.56 -3.76
C ARG A 33 -19.47 -0.90 -4.55
N PHE A 34 -18.93 0.20 -4.05
CA PHE A 34 -17.79 0.89 -4.66
C PHE A 34 -16.53 0.03 -4.60
N GLN A 35 -16.26 -0.63 -3.48
CA GLN A 35 -15.12 -1.53 -3.31
C GLN A 35 -15.23 -2.75 -4.24
N VAL A 36 -16.42 -3.31 -4.44
CA VAL A 36 -16.63 -4.41 -5.42
C VAL A 36 -16.27 -3.93 -6.83
N VAL A 37 -16.70 -2.73 -7.24
CA VAL A 37 -16.35 -2.16 -8.54
C VAL A 37 -14.84 -1.93 -8.65
N ALA A 38 -14.22 -1.37 -7.60
CA ALA A 38 -12.77 -1.15 -7.57
C ALA A 38 -11.98 -2.46 -7.68
N VAL A 39 -12.38 -3.51 -6.96
CA VAL A 39 -11.78 -4.86 -7.05
C VAL A 39 -11.92 -5.45 -8.45
N ALA A 40 -13.09 -5.31 -9.08
CA ALA A 40 -13.32 -5.82 -10.43
C ALA A 40 -12.43 -5.09 -11.45
N LEU A 41 -12.34 -3.76 -11.37
CA LEU A 41 -11.47 -2.95 -12.24
C LEU A 41 -9.98 -3.33 -12.03
N ALA A 42 -9.53 -3.43 -10.78
CA ALA A 42 -8.17 -3.85 -10.47
C ALA A 42 -7.88 -5.26 -10.99
N ALA A 43 -8.82 -6.20 -10.84
CA ALA A 43 -8.67 -7.56 -11.34
C ALA A 43 -8.55 -7.62 -12.88
N ILE A 44 -9.24 -6.73 -13.60
CA ILE A 44 -9.10 -6.61 -15.07
C ILE A 44 -7.68 -6.15 -15.42
N GLY A 45 -7.17 -5.07 -14.79
CA GLY A 45 -5.83 -4.57 -15.05
C GLY A 45 -4.74 -5.59 -14.72
N VAL A 46 -4.83 -6.23 -13.56
CA VAL A 46 -3.89 -7.28 -13.13
C VAL A 46 -3.98 -8.52 -14.02
N GLY A 47 -5.19 -8.90 -14.44
CA GLY A 47 -5.42 -10.02 -15.37
C GLY A 47 -4.78 -9.78 -16.73
N HIS A 48 -4.85 -8.54 -17.24
CA HIS A 48 -4.16 -8.15 -18.47
C HIS A 48 -2.64 -8.25 -18.30
N GLU A 49 -2.09 -7.76 -17.19
CA GLU A 49 -0.64 -7.84 -16.92
C GLU A 49 -0.16 -9.29 -16.80
N LEU A 50 -0.94 -10.14 -16.14
CA LEU A 50 -0.69 -11.57 -16.03
C LEU A 50 -0.62 -12.24 -17.42
N TRP A 51 -1.55 -11.89 -18.29
CA TRP A 51 -1.58 -12.40 -19.66
C TRP A 51 -0.38 -11.90 -20.46
N ARG A 52 -0.01 -10.62 -20.32
CA ARG A 52 1.13 -9.99 -21.00
C ARG A 52 2.47 -10.64 -20.62
N ILE A 53 2.66 -10.94 -19.34
CA ILE A 53 3.90 -11.55 -18.82
C ILE A 53 3.98 -13.05 -19.13
N GLY A 54 2.85 -13.70 -19.41
CA GLY A 54 2.80 -15.09 -19.85
C GLY A 54 2.88 -16.13 -18.73
N GLY A 55 2.63 -15.73 -17.46
CA GLY A 55 2.56 -16.68 -16.34
C GLY A 55 3.01 -16.13 -14.99
N ILE A 56 2.84 -16.93 -13.96
CA ILE A 56 3.23 -16.61 -12.58
C ILE A 56 4.52 -17.36 -12.24
N ALA A 57 5.61 -16.63 -12.01
CA ALA A 57 6.82 -17.21 -11.46
C ALA A 57 6.74 -17.30 -9.92
N TRP A 58 7.63 -18.06 -9.31
CA TRP A 58 7.67 -18.23 -7.86
C TRP A 58 7.95 -16.90 -7.13
N GLU A 59 8.73 -16.00 -7.74
CA GLU A 59 8.99 -14.65 -7.22
C GLU A 59 7.70 -13.82 -7.12
N THR A 60 6.86 -13.90 -8.16
CA THR A 60 5.54 -13.27 -8.19
C THR A 60 4.66 -13.79 -7.05
N ALA A 61 4.56 -15.11 -6.92
CA ALA A 61 3.75 -15.75 -5.89
C ALA A 61 4.27 -15.39 -4.48
N TYR A 62 5.59 -15.37 -4.29
CA TYR A 62 6.20 -15.00 -3.01
C TYR A 62 5.84 -13.57 -2.60
N VAL A 63 6.02 -12.59 -3.47
CA VAL A 63 5.69 -11.18 -3.19
C VAL A 63 4.18 -11.03 -2.94
N ALA A 64 3.36 -11.61 -3.80
CA ALA A 64 1.90 -11.48 -3.72
C ALA A 64 1.30 -12.09 -2.45
N VAL A 65 1.94 -13.09 -1.84
CA VAL A 65 1.42 -13.80 -0.67
C VAL A 65 2.14 -13.40 0.62
N ALA A 66 3.48 -13.28 0.60
CA ALA A 66 4.27 -13.04 1.80
C ALA A 66 3.93 -11.69 2.47
N TYR A 67 3.78 -10.64 1.68
CA TYR A 67 3.43 -9.31 2.19
C TYR A 67 2.03 -9.24 2.81
N PRO A 68 0.95 -9.68 2.12
CA PRO A 68 -0.38 -9.74 2.72
C PRO A 68 -0.45 -10.64 3.95
N PHE A 69 0.25 -11.76 3.95
CA PHE A 69 0.32 -12.66 5.10
C PHE A 69 1.04 -12.01 6.30
N TYR A 70 2.11 -11.25 6.06
CA TYR A 70 2.77 -10.47 7.10
C TYR A 70 1.81 -9.48 7.76
N PHE A 71 1.06 -8.68 7.00
CA PHE A 71 0.08 -7.74 7.55
C PHE A 71 -1.08 -8.44 8.25
N PHE A 72 -1.56 -9.55 7.68
CA PHE A 72 -2.57 -10.39 8.33
C PHE A 72 -2.09 -10.87 9.71
N LEU A 73 -0.88 -11.43 9.76
CA LEU A 73 -0.32 -11.96 10.99
C LEU A 73 -0.16 -10.86 12.04
N ARG A 74 0.42 -9.72 11.66
CA ARG A 74 0.59 -8.57 12.56
C ARG A 74 -0.73 -8.08 13.12
N LYS A 75 -1.74 -7.96 12.28
CA LYS A 75 -3.08 -7.55 12.71
C LYS A 75 -3.72 -8.58 13.64
N LYS A 76 -3.55 -9.86 13.36
CA LYS A 76 -4.06 -10.95 14.17
C LYS A 76 -3.42 -11.03 15.56
N ILE A 77 -2.10 -10.80 15.66
CA ILE A 77 -1.36 -10.85 16.94
C ILE A 77 -1.21 -9.47 17.62
N HIS A 78 -1.91 -8.44 17.09
CA HIS A 78 -1.90 -7.08 17.62
C HIS A 78 -0.52 -6.43 17.71
N THR A 79 0.37 -6.72 16.76
CA THR A 79 1.70 -6.10 16.63
C THR A 79 1.79 -5.07 15.52
N ASP A 80 0.64 -4.63 14.99
CA ASP A 80 0.46 -3.62 13.96
C ASP A 80 0.64 -2.19 14.49
N HIS A 81 1.70 -1.97 15.28
CA HIS A 81 2.07 -0.69 15.88
C HIS A 81 3.58 -0.41 15.71
N LEU A 82 3.98 0.83 15.92
CA LEU A 82 5.36 1.27 15.74
C LEU A 82 6.37 0.47 16.59
N GLY A 83 5.98 0.04 17.80
CA GLY A 83 6.82 -0.82 18.64
C GLY A 83 7.11 -2.18 18.00
N GLY A 84 6.09 -2.79 17.35
CA GLY A 84 6.29 -4.01 16.56
C GLY A 84 7.21 -3.78 15.37
N PHE A 85 7.08 -2.65 14.69
CA PHE A 85 7.98 -2.26 13.59
C PHE A 85 9.43 -2.07 14.05
N TRP A 86 9.62 -1.48 15.23
CA TRP A 86 10.95 -1.33 15.81
C TRP A 86 11.61 -2.71 16.05
N TRP A 87 10.85 -3.68 16.54
CA TRP A 87 11.35 -5.05 16.70
C TRP A 87 11.70 -5.72 15.37
N ASP A 88 10.95 -5.47 14.29
CA ASP A 88 11.32 -5.99 12.96
C ASP A 88 12.68 -5.45 12.50
N ILE A 89 12.92 -4.16 12.71
CA ILE A 89 14.21 -3.54 12.37
C ILE A 89 15.34 -4.14 13.21
N VAL A 90 15.13 -4.32 14.52
CA VAL A 90 16.13 -4.92 15.42
C VAL A 90 16.43 -6.35 15.03
N LEU A 91 15.42 -7.14 14.68
CA LEU A 91 15.60 -8.55 14.28
C LEU A 91 16.32 -8.69 12.93
N ILE A 92 16.14 -7.74 12.00
CA ILE A 92 16.81 -7.79 10.70
C ILE A 92 18.24 -7.23 10.75
N LEU A 93 18.57 -6.45 11.80
CA LEU A 93 19.88 -5.80 11.96
C LEU A 93 21.07 -6.78 11.92
N PRO A 94 21.06 -7.93 12.62
CA PRO A 94 22.16 -8.90 12.55
C PRO A 94 22.38 -9.42 11.12
N VAL A 95 21.31 -9.67 10.37
CA VAL A 95 21.38 -10.13 8.98
C VAL A 95 21.96 -9.03 8.08
N ALA A 96 21.57 -7.79 8.29
CA ALA A 96 22.09 -6.65 7.55
C ALA A 96 23.59 -6.44 7.83
N VAL A 97 24.01 -6.50 9.09
CA VAL A 97 25.43 -6.41 9.49
C VAL A 97 26.24 -7.56 8.90
N TYR A 98 25.75 -8.79 8.99
CA TYR A 98 26.41 -9.96 8.40
C TYR A 98 26.57 -9.81 6.89
N SER A 99 25.50 -9.42 6.18
CA SER A 99 25.53 -9.22 4.73
C SER A 99 26.49 -8.11 4.32
N SER A 100 26.56 -7.02 5.09
CA SER A 100 27.50 -5.92 4.81
C SER A 100 28.96 -6.33 5.06
N SER A 101 29.23 -7.23 6.03
CA SER A 101 30.58 -7.73 6.33
C SER A 101 31.13 -8.66 5.25
N ILE A 102 30.27 -9.43 4.56
CA ILE A 102 30.68 -10.29 3.43
C ILE A 102 31.00 -9.44 2.20
N GLY A 103 30.35 -8.28 2.04
CA GLY A 103 30.55 -7.33 0.95
C GLY A 103 31.77 -6.40 1.15
N LEU A 104 32.87 -6.85 1.78
CA LEU A 104 34.07 -6.04 2.10
C LEU A 104 34.67 -5.28 0.89
N HIS A 105 34.43 -5.73 -0.34
CA HIS A 105 34.73 -4.97 -1.56
C HIS A 105 33.90 -3.67 -1.67
N SER A 106 32.76 -3.60 -1.02
CA SER A 106 31.93 -2.41 -0.96
C SER A 106 32.47 -1.32 -0.02
N TYR A 107 33.21 -1.69 1.03
CA TYR A 107 33.72 -0.71 1.99
C TYR A 107 34.77 0.23 1.40
N SER A 108 35.65 -0.28 0.55
CA SER A 108 36.62 0.56 -0.17
C SER A 108 35.93 1.51 -1.18
N GLN A 109 34.87 1.07 -1.83
CA GLN A 109 34.05 1.91 -2.70
C GLN A 109 33.28 2.97 -1.90
N PHE A 110 32.77 2.63 -0.70
CA PHE A 110 32.16 3.60 0.20
C PHE A 110 33.09 4.74 0.59
N LEU A 111 34.35 4.42 0.94
CA LEU A 111 35.34 5.44 1.27
C LEU A 111 35.73 6.29 0.06
N ALA A 112 35.66 5.75 -1.16
CA ALA A 112 35.93 6.50 -2.39
C ALA A 112 34.83 7.51 -2.76
N TYR A 113 33.61 7.36 -2.23
CA TYR A 113 32.46 8.21 -2.54
C TYR A 113 31.75 8.73 -1.27
N PRO A 114 32.32 9.74 -0.56
CA PRO A 114 31.80 10.24 0.72
C PRO A 114 30.36 10.75 0.64
N HIS A 115 29.88 11.18 -0.53
CA HIS A 115 28.52 11.65 -0.77
C HIS A 115 27.46 10.54 -0.68
N LEU A 116 27.87 9.27 -0.69
CA LEU A 116 26.96 8.13 -0.51
C LEU A 116 26.45 8.02 0.93
N PHE A 117 27.20 8.47 1.94
CA PHE A 117 26.78 8.43 3.34
C PHE A 117 25.47 9.20 3.58
N PRO A 118 25.37 10.50 3.24
CA PRO A 118 24.13 11.23 3.42
C PRO A 118 22.99 10.71 2.54
N ALA A 119 23.29 10.20 1.34
CA ALA A 119 22.29 9.62 0.45
C ALA A 119 21.67 8.35 1.05
N ILE A 120 22.50 7.44 1.61
CA ILE A 120 22.03 6.20 2.24
C ILE A 120 21.28 6.51 3.53
N ALA A 121 21.79 7.43 4.36
CA ALA A 121 21.09 7.86 5.57
C ALA A 121 19.72 8.47 5.23
N GLY A 122 19.67 9.32 4.21
CA GLY A 122 18.43 9.92 3.72
C GLY A 122 17.44 8.87 3.19
N LEU A 123 17.92 7.92 2.39
CA LEU A 123 17.11 6.80 1.89
C LEU A 123 16.58 5.93 3.03
N GLY A 124 17.42 5.63 4.03
CA GLY A 124 17.03 4.86 5.21
C GLY A 124 15.97 5.58 6.03
N ALA A 125 16.13 6.88 6.27
CA ALA A 125 15.13 7.69 6.97
C ALA A 125 13.80 7.75 6.20
N LEU A 126 13.84 7.99 4.89
CA LEU A 126 12.66 8.04 4.04
C LEU A 126 11.93 6.68 4.01
N SER A 127 12.67 5.58 3.89
CA SER A 127 12.13 4.22 3.92
C SER A 127 11.50 3.90 5.28
N ALA A 128 12.14 4.29 6.39
CA ALA A 128 11.61 4.07 7.73
C ALA A 128 10.32 4.87 7.96
N LEU A 129 10.25 6.12 7.51
CA LEU A 129 9.05 6.94 7.57
C LEU A 129 7.93 6.36 6.69
N GLY A 130 8.24 5.95 5.48
CA GLY A 130 7.29 5.35 4.56
C GLY A 130 6.71 4.06 5.12
N LEU A 131 7.56 3.11 5.50
CA LEU A 131 7.14 1.82 6.02
C LEU A 131 6.44 1.93 7.38
N GLY A 132 6.92 2.82 8.27
CA GLY A 132 6.27 3.13 9.53
C GLY A 132 4.86 3.69 9.35
N SER A 133 4.68 4.62 8.39
CA SER A 133 3.38 5.17 8.03
C SER A 133 2.45 4.10 7.45
N TYR A 134 3.00 3.20 6.63
CA TYR A 134 2.25 2.09 6.03
C TYR A 134 1.75 1.10 7.10
N ILE A 135 2.60 0.75 8.08
CA ILE A 135 2.21 -0.09 9.22
C ILE A 135 1.15 0.61 10.07
N LEU A 136 1.30 1.90 10.31
CA LEU A 136 0.32 2.67 11.07
C LEU A 136 -1.03 2.71 10.33
N ALA A 137 -1.03 2.88 9.01
CA ALA A 137 -2.23 2.81 8.18
C ALA A 137 -2.90 1.43 8.27
N SER A 138 -2.14 0.33 8.25
CA SER A 138 -2.67 -1.03 8.36
C SER A 138 -3.41 -1.26 9.68
N ARG A 139 -3.01 -0.58 10.75
CA ARG A 139 -3.67 -0.64 12.06
C ARG A 139 -5.06 0.00 12.06
N TYR A 140 -5.18 1.17 11.42
CA TYR A 140 -6.40 1.97 11.47
C TYR A 140 -7.42 1.60 10.39
N LEU A 141 -6.98 0.95 9.32
CA LEU A 141 -7.84 0.60 8.19
C LEU A 141 -8.24 -0.88 8.21
N PRO A 142 -9.50 -1.21 7.79
CA PRO A 142 -9.85 -2.56 7.41
C PRO A 142 -8.90 -3.10 6.35
N MET A 143 -8.65 -4.42 6.35
CA MET A 143 -7.67 -5.05 5.46
C MET A 143 -8.02 -4.86 3.98
N VAL A 144 -9.33 -4.88 3.65
CA VAL A 144 -9.83 -4.61 2.30
C VAL A 144 -9.47 -3.20 1.83
N ILE A 145 -9.75 -2.18 2.64
CA ILE A 145 -9.45 -0.78 2.27
C ILE A 145 -7.95 -0.57 2.20
N PHE A 146 -7.21 -1.11 3.16
CA PHE A 146 -5.75 -1.02 3.18
C PHE A 146 -5.13 -1.64 1.92
N GLY A 147 -5.60 -2.84 1.52
CA GLY A 147 -5.17 -3.48 0.29
C GLY A 147 -5.49 -2.66 -0.96
N LEU A 148 -6.73 -2.16 -1.08
CA LEU A 148 -7.12 -1.37 -2.25
C LEU A 148 -6.36 -0.03 -2.35
N LEU A 149 -6.07 0.62 -1.22
CA LEU A 149 -5.26 1.84 -1.20
C LEU A 149 -3.80 1.59 -1.58
N SER A 150 -3.30 0.35 -1.44
CA SER A 150 -1.94 -0.01 -1.89
C SER A 150 -1.77 0.12 -3.41
N TYR A 151 -2.87 0.15 -4.19
CA TYR A 151 -2.79 0.50 -5.62
C TYR A 151 -2.37 1.94 -5.89
N LEU A 152 -2.36 2.82 -4.87
CA LEU A 152 -1.85 4.17 -5.02
C LEU A 152 -0.33 4.15 -5.33
N GLU A 153 0.40 3.17 -4.82
CA GLU A 153 1.85 3.01 -5.06
C GLU A 153 2.17 2.85 -6.54
N PRO A 154 1.65 1.84 -7.29
CA PRO A 154 1.94 1.73 -8.72
C PRO A 154 1.41 2.91 -9.54
N VAL A 155 0.33 3.57 -9.11
CA VAL A 155 -0.15 4.81 -9.77
C VAL A 155 0.88 5.92 -9.63
N LEU A 156 1.40 6.15 -8.41
CA LEU A 156 2.41 7.17 -8.15
C LEU A 156 3.75 6.85 -8.84
N LEU A 157 4.14 5.58 -8.88
CA LEU A 157 5.35 5.15 -9.60
C LEU A 157 5.23 5.43 -11.10
N ALA A 158 4.09 5.09 -11.72
CA ALA A 158 3.87 5.37 -13.14
C ALA A 158 3.88 6.88 -13.43
N LEU A 159 3.29 7.71 -12.56
CA LEU A 159 3.35 9.16 -12.68
C LEU A 159 4.79 9.70 -12.55
N ALA A 160 5.56 9.16 -11.61
CA ALA A 160 6.96 9.53 -11.42
C ALA A 160 7.81 9.14 -12.64
N SER A 161 7.65 7.94 -13.20
CA SER A 161 8.33 7.49 -14.41
C SER A 161 8.05 8.42 -15.60
N VAL A 162 6.78 8.78 -15.81
CA VAL A 162 6.41 9.76 -16.86
C VAL A 162 7.04 11.13 -16.59
N ALA A 163 7.06 11.60 -15.35
CA ALA A 163 7.69 12.88 -14.99
C ALA A 163 9.22 12.87 -15.21
N LEU A 164 9.86 11.70 -15.12
CA LEU A 164 11.28 11.50 -15.44
C LEU A 164 11.56 11.31 -16.94
N GLY A 165 10.52 11.36 -17.79
CA GLY A 165 10.62 11.27 -19.23
C GLY A 165 10.56 9.83 -19.78
N GLU A 166 10.20 8.85 -18.96
CA GLU A 166 9.94 7.49 -19.42
C GLU A 166 8.57 7.42 -20.11
N ALA A 167 8.50 6.75 -21.25
CA ALA A 167 7.25 6.56 -21.97
C ALA A 167 6.58 5.26 -21.52
N ILE A 168 5.31 5.34 -21.13
CA ILE A 168 4.48 4.16 -20.90
C ILE A 168 4.16 3.54 -22.26
N SER A 169 4.44 2.25 -22.43
CA SER A 169 4.13 1.54 -23.68
C SER A 169 2.62 1.43 -23.91
N GLY A 170 2.19 1.32 -25.17
CA GLY A 170 0.76 1.23 -25.53
C GLY A 170 0.05 0.08 -24.81
N ASP A 171 0.72 -1.05 -24.63
CA ASP A 171 0.16 -2.24 -23.97
C ASP A 171 0.03 -2.07 -22.45
N GLU A 172 0.91 -1.27 -21.82
CA GLU A 172 0.86 -1.01 -20.38
C GLU A 172 -0.34 -0.16 -19.98
N TRP A 173 -0.87 0.68 -20.89
CA TRP A 173 -2.07 1.47 -20.63
C TRP A 173 -3.29 0.62 -20.31
N LEU A 174 -3.40 -0.57 -20.92
CA LEU A 174 -4.49 -1.51 -20.64
C LEU A 174 -4.43 -2.08 -19.21
N THR A 175 -3.25 -2.09 -18.58
CA THR A 175 -3.07 -2.44 -17.17
C THR A 175 -3.33 -1.25 -16.27
N TYR A 176 -2.75 -0.08 -16.58
CA TYR A 176 -2.79 1.08 -15.69
C TYR A 176 -4.16 1.76 -15.65
N ILE A 177 -4.86 1.91 -16.78
CA ILE A 177 -6.16 2.60 -16.83
C ILE A 177 -7.19 1.97 -15.87
N PRO A 178 -7.44 0.65 -15.89
CA PRO A 178 -8.37 0.03 -14.95
C PRO A 178 -7.96 0.21 -13.49
N ILE A 179 -6.66 0.14 -13.18
CA ILE A 179 -6.15 0.32 -11.82
C ILE A 179 -6.36 1.78 -11.38
N TRP A 180 -6.09 2.76 -12.25
CA TRP A 180 -6.34 4.17 -11.93
C TRP A 180 -7.82 4.45 -11.72
N CYS A 181 -8.69 3.86 -12.55
CA CYS A 181 -10.12 3.94 -12.34
C CYS A 181 -10.56 3.32 -11.01
N ALA A 182 -9.97 2.19 -10.61
CA ALA A 182 -10.24 1.57 -9.30
C ALA A 182 -9.87 2.52 -8.15
N VAL A 183 -8.70 3.15 -8.20
CA VAL A 183 -8.26 4.14 -7.19
C VAL A 183 -9.19 5.34 -7.16
N LEU A 184 -9.61 5.87 -8.31
CA LEU A 184 -10.57 6.98 -8.39
C LEU A 184 -11.91 6.64 -7.74
N VAL A 185 -12.43 5.44 -7.98
CA VAL A 185 -13.68 4.95 -7.35
C VAL A 185 -13.56 4.95 -5.82
N LEU A 186 -12.40 4.54 -5.28
CA LEU A 186 -12.16 4.54 -3.83
C LEU A 186 -12.02 5.96 -3.26
N VAL A 187 -11.37 6.86 -3.99
CA VAL A 187 -11.27 8.28 -3.60
C VAL A 187 -12.66 8.91 -3.53
N VAL A 188 -13.51 8.63 -4.51
CA VAL A 188 -14.90 9.09 -4.52
C VAL A 188 -15.68 8.53 -3.32
N GLU A 189 -15.57 7.22 -3.05
CA GLU A 189 -16.21 6.59 -1.89
C GLU A 189 -15.77 7.25 -0.58
N GLY A 190 -14.44 7.38 -0.38
CA GLY A 190 -13.86 8.00 0.81
C GLY A 190 -14.35 9.45 1.00
N SER A 191 -14.37 10.22 -0.07
CA SER A 191 -14.84 11.61 -0.07
C SER A 191 -16.32 11.71 0.28
N LEU A 192 -17.17 10.85 -0.29
CA LEU A 192 -18.59 10.78 0.03
C LEU A 192 -18.84 10.37 1.50
N HIS A 193 -18.05 9.43 2.01
CA HIS A 193 -18.14 8.99 3.40
C HIS A 193 -17.80 10.13 4.37
N LEU A 194 -16.70 10.84 4.13
CA LEU A 194 -16.30 12.00 4.94
C LEU A 194 -17.34 13.12 4.88
N TYR A 195 -17.86 13.42 3.70
CA TYR A 195 -18.91 14.42 3.53
C TYR A 195 -20.17 14.08 4.34
N ARG A 196 -20.61 12.81 4.29
CA ARG A 196 -21.77 12.34 5.07
C ARG A 196 -21.52 12.43 6.56
N GLN A 197 -20.34 12.05 7.05
CA GLN A 197 -19.98 12.17 8.45
C GLN A 197 -20.00 13.63 8.94
N GLN A 198 -19.43 14.55 8.16
CA GLN A 198 -19.45 15.98 8.49
C GLN A 198 -20.87 16.53 8.55
N LYS A 199 -21.71 16.19 7.57
CA LYS A 199 -23.10 16.60 7.55
C LYS A 199 -23.87 16.10 8.77
N ASN A 200 -23.76 14.81 9.09
CA ASN A 200 -24.43 14.23 10.27
C ASN A 200 -23.97 14.90 11.58
N LYS A 201 -22.68 15.22 11.69
CA LYS A 201 -22.15 15.95 12.86
C LYS A 201 -22.73 17.36 12.97
N GLN A 202 -22.86 18.07 11.86
CA GLN A 202 -23.47 19.40 11.82
C GLN A 202 -24.97 19.37 12.20
N ASP A 203 -25.70 18.39 11.67
CA ASP A 203 -27.12 18.20 11.98
C ASP A 203 -27.32 17.87 13.47
N LEU A 204 -26.45 17.02 14.06
CA LEU A 204 -26.49 16.72 15.50
C LEU A 204 -26.24 17.98 16.34
N VAL A 205 -25.23 18.78 16.01
CA VAL A 205 -24.94 20.04 16.73
C VAL A 205 -26.08 21.04 16.61
N ARG A 206 -26.71 21.12 15.44
CA ARG A 206 -27.88 21.99 15.20
C ARG A 206 -29.07 21.57 16.06
N ASN A 207 -29.37 20.27 16.13
CA ASN A 207 -30.43 19.72 16.94
C ASN A 207 -30.18 19.97 18.43
N LEU A 208 -28.94 19.74 18.92
CA LEU A 208 -28.59 20.00 20.32
C LEU A 208 -28.78 21.49 20.69
N LYS A 209 -28.37 22.40 19.82
CA LYS A 209 -28.60 23.84 20.04
C LYS A 209 -30.08 24.19 20.10
N SER A 210 -30.90 23.62 19.22
CA SER A 210 -32.37 23.86 19.26
C SER A 210 -33.05 23.33 20.53
N TYR A 211 -32.58 22.20 21.04
CA TYR A 211 -33.07 21.67 22.34
C TYR A 211 -32.67 22.59 23.51
N GLN A 212 -31.43 23.07 23.53
CA GLN A 212 -30.97 23.99 24.58
C GLN A 212 -31.73 25.33 24.58
N THR A 213 -32.10 25.82 23.40
CA THR A 213 -32.91 27.05 23.30
C THR A 213 -34.31 26.84 23.89
N ARG A 214 -34.96 25.72 23.54
CA ARG A 214 -36.29 25.40 24.08
C ARG A 214 -36.32 25.26 25.61
N LEU A 215 -35.28 24.64 26.20
CA LEU A 215 -35.17 24.47 27.66
C LEU A 215 -34.88 25.79 28.42
N LYS A 216 -34.53 26.85 27.71
CA LYS A 216 -34.36 28.19 28.32
C LYS A 216 -35.62 29.06 28.24
N ASP A 217 -36.51 28.73 27.33
CA ASP A 217 -37.74 29.46 27.09
C ASP A 217 -38.91 28.91 27.93
N ASP A 218 -38.75 27.72 28.56
CA ASP A 218 -39.62 27.11 29.58
C ASP A 218 -39.11 27.42 31.00
#